data_d1e43ae6aaad701e14a0f9a64c7b4e74
#
_entry.id   d1e43ae6aaad701e14a0f9a64c7b4e74
#
_cell.length_a   1.000
_cell.length_b   1.000
_cell.length_c   1.000
_cell.angle_alpha   90.00
_cell.angle_beta   90.00
_cell.angle_gamma   90.00
#
_symmetry.space_group_name_H-M   'P 1'
#
loop_
_entity.id
_entity.type
_entity.pdbx_description
1 polymer ?
#
loop_
_entity_poly.entity_id
_entity_poly.type
_entity_poly.pdbx_seq_one_letter_code
_entity_poly.pdbx_strand_id
1 'polypeptide(L)'
;MQQMKRMDDGVRLRVQFEDDLWVLNQMIRPGCKVGMMGFRRDQSTGTEASGRAKSADRKPMWIVLDAETTEFQPFTDNLRIHGIICEAKMDKGSHHTHAVGPRDEIEISWLGGIPETDQNLLAESLQEGGR
;
A
#
# COMPACT_ATOMS: atom_id res chain seq x y z
N MET A 1 -8.55 -1.56 12.85
CA MET A 1 -7.39 -2.07 12.09
C MET A 1 -6.80 -3.25 12.82
N GLN A 2 -6.34 -4.25 12.10
CA GLN A 2 -5.81 -5.47 12.71
C GLN A 2 -4.34 -5.61 12.38
N GLN A 3 -3.52 -5.85 13.40
CA GLN A 3 -2.11 -6.06 13.17
C GLN A 3 -1.89 -7.53 12.82
N MET A 4 -1.34 -7.78 11.63
CA MET A 4 -1.08 -9.13 11.16
C MET A 4 0.31 -9.60 11.55
N LYS A 5 1.29 -8.69 11.51
CA LYS A 5 2.66 -9.06 11.83
C LYS A 5 3.44 -7.80 12.17
N ARG A 6 4.35 -7.91 13.14
CA ARG A 6 5.23 -6.82 13.51
C ARG A 6 6.65 -7.16 13.10
N MET A 7 7.32 -6.24 12.42
CA MET A 7 8.72 -6.39 12.02
C MET A 7 9.56 -5.33 12.73
N ASP A 8 10.87 -5.42 12.63
CA ASP A 8 11.75 -4.47 13.30
C ASP A 8 11.54 -3.04 12.83
N ASP A 9 11.32 -2.83 11.56
CA ASP A 9 11.16 -1.50 11.02
C ASP A 9 9.79 -1.29 10.39
N GLY A 10 8.84 -2.16 10.64
CA GLY A 10 7.55 -2.05 9.99
C GLY A 10 6.47 -2.89 10.64
N VAL A 11 5.32 -2.90 9.97
CA VAL A 11 4.17 -3.63 10.47
C VAL A 11 3.27 -3.99 9.30
N ARG A 12 2.66 -5.17 9.38
CA ARG A 12 1.68 -5.60 8.39
C ARG A 12 0.30 -5.50 9.02
N LEU A 13 -0.60 -4.83 8.34
CA LEU A 13 -1.91 -4.49 8.88
C LEU A 13 -3.03 -4.88 7.92
N ARG A 14 -4.19 -5.15 8.48
CA ARG A 14 -5.41 -5.33 7.67
C ARG A 14 -6.36 -4.21 8.01
N VAL A 15 -6.84 -3.52 6.99
CA VAL A 15 -7.80 -2.44 7.17
C VAL A 15 -9.18 -3.07 7.44
N GLN A 16 -9.85 -2.62 8.48
CA GLN A 16 -11.16 -3.14 8.81
C GLN A 16 -12.26 -2.13 8.57
N PHE A 17 -12.00 -0.88 8.86
CA PHE A 17 -13.01 0.16 8.77
C PHE A 17 -12.47 1.38 8.04
N GLU A 18 -13.38 2.22 7.57
CA GLU A 18 -12.98 3.43 6.87
C GLU A 18 -12.11 4.33 7.74
N ASP A 19 -12.37 4.36 9.04
CA ASP A 19 -11.57 5.20 9.94
C ASP A 19 -10.10 4.78 9.95
N ASP A 20 -9.82 3.53 9.65
CA ASP A 20 -8.45 3.06 9.61
C ASP A 20 -7.67 3.75 8.49
N LEU A 21 -8.37 4.13 7.43
CA LEU A 21 -7.72 4.82 6.32
C LEU A 21 -7.22 6.19 6.72
N TRP A 22 -7.93 6.86 7.65
CA TRP A 22 -7.49 8.13 8.13
C TRP A 22 -6.19 7.98 8.94
N VAL A 23 -6.09 6.90 9.72
CA VAL A 23 -4.88 6.62 10.48
C VAL A 23 -3.72 6.36 9.53
N LEU A 24 -3.96 5.55 8.50
CA LEU A 24 -2.92 5.26 7.53
C LEU A 24 -2.48 6.53 6.80
N ASN A 25 -3.43 7.39 6.48
CA ASN A 25 -3.12 8.63 5.80
C ASN A 25 -2.20 9.52 6.64
N GLN A 26 -2.30 9.44 7.95
CA GLN A 26 -1.41 10.19 8.82
C GLN A 26 -0.04 9.54 8.97
N MET A 27 0.01 8.22 8.86
CA MET A 27 1.25 7.48 9.06
C MET A 27 2.13 7.43 7.82
N ILE A 28 1.52 7.38 6.65
CA ILE A 28 2.27 7.21 5.42
C ILE A 28 2.74 8.56 4.89
N ARG A 29 4.05 8.73 4.83
CA ARG A 29 4.68 9.98 4.43
C ARG A 29 5.89 9.67 3.57
N PRO A 30 6.49 10.66 2.91
CA PRO A 30 7.73 10.42 2.20
C PRO A 30 8.77 9.83 3.17
N GLY A 31 9.44 8.79 2.75
CA GLY A 31 10.36 8.06 3.59
C GLY A 31 9.82 6.72 4.06
N CYS A 32 8.52 6.49 3.93
CA CYS A 32 7.94 5.19 4.24
C CYS A 32 7.94 4.32 3.01
N LYS A 33 8.01 3.02 3.23
CA LYS A 33 7.81 2.06 2.15
C LYS A 33 6.50 1.35 2.39
N VAL A 34 5.71 1.19 1.33
CA VAL A 34 4.38 0.61 1.45
C VAL A 34 4.25 -0.54 0.48
N GLY A 35 4.02 -1.73 1.02
CA GLY A 35 3.87 -2.94 0.21
C GLY A 35 2.47 -3.47 0.27
N MET A 36 1.95 -3.91 -0.86
CA MET A 36 0.69 -4.61 -0.91
C MET A 36 0.57 -5.31 -2.26
N MET A 37 -0.38 -6.21 -2.37
CA MET A 37 -0.61 -6.88 -3.65
C MET A 37 -1.21 -5.88 -4.61
N GLY A 38 -0.67 -5.84 -5.80
CA GLY A 38 -1.18 -4.97 -6.85
C GLY A 38 -1.11 -5.67 -8.18
N PHE A 39 -1.52 -4.98 -9.22
CA PHE A 39 -1.53 -5.54 -10.55
C PHE A 39 -0.72 -4.65 -11.48
N ARG A 40 0.13 -5.27 -12.28
CA ARG A 40 0.88 -4.55 -13.30
C ARG A 40 0.66 -5.24 -14.63
N ARG A 41 0.58 -4.44 -15.68
CA ARG A 41 0.43 -4.99 -17.00
C ARG A 41 1.79 -5.36 -17.55
N ASP A 42 1.91 -6.53 -18.11
CA ASP A 42 3.15 -6.98 -18.70
C ASP A 42 3.27 -6.31 -20.04
N GLN A 43 4.00 -5.22 -20.11
CA GLN A 43 4.11 -4.49 -21.35
C GLN A 43 5.16 -5.03 -22.29
N SER A 44 5.96 -5.94 -21.80
CA SER A 44 6.99 -6.44 -22.69
C SER A 44 6.44 -7.32 -23.76
N THR A 45 5.22 -7.71 -23.69
CA THR A 45 4.74 -8.55 -24.73
C THR A 45 4.13 -7.77 -25.73
N GLY A 46 4.48 -6.86 -26.01
CA GLY A 46 4.08 -6.27 -27.13
C GLY A 46 2.91 -6.26 -27.57
N THR A 47 2.67 -6.42 -27.40
CA THR A 47 1.72 -6.12 -27.55
C THR A 47 0.99 -5.80 -28.52
N GLU A 48 1.45 -5.34 -29.02
CA GLU A 48 0.90 -4.82 -29.97
C GLU A 48 0.16 -5.61 -30.72
N ALA A 49 0.61 -6.45 -31.00
CA ALA A 49 0.01 -7.18 -31.94
C ALA A 49 -1.34 -7.39 -31.60
N SER A 50 -1.62 -7.74 -30.61
CA SER A 50 -2.87 -8.09 -30.53
C SER A 50 -3.62 -7.23 -29.79
N GLY A 51 -3.58 -6.31 -29.70
CA GLY A 51 -4.38 -5.52 -29.01
C GLY A 51 -5.37 -6.11 -28.12
N ARG A 52 -5.81 -7.22 -28.36
CA ARG A 52 -6.85 -7.71 -27.57
C ARG A 52 -6.40 -8.43 -26.41
N ALA A 53 -5.34 -8.85 -26.36
CA ALA A 53 -4.94 -9.67 -25.30
C ALA A 53 -4.60 -8.91 -24.09
N LYS A 54 -4.59 -7.66 -24.18
CA LYS A 54 -4.22 -6.98 -23.16
C LYS A 54 -4.87 -7.15 -21.90
N SER A 55 -6.03 -7.31 -21.79
CA SER A 55 -6.69 -7.40 -20.50
C SER A 55 -6.21 -8.60 -19.72
N ALA A 56 -5.72 -9.57 -20.38
CA ALA A 56 -5.24 -10.75 -19.69
C ALA A 56 -3.82 -10.58 -19.19
N ASP A 57 -3.19 -9.51 -19.54
CA ASP A 57 -1.80 -9.35 -19.17
C ASP A 57 -1.58 -8.72 -17.80
N ARG A 58 -2.61 -8.41 -17.07
CA ARG A 58 -2.45 -7.86 -15.75
C ARG A 58 -2.12 -8.98 -14.79
N LYS A 59 -0.98 -8.87 -14.12
CA LYS A 59 -0.54 -9.92 -13.23
C LYS A 59 -0.49 -9.44 -11.80
N PRO A 60 -1.00 -10.23 -10.86
CA PRO A 60 -0.92 -9.84 -9.45
C PRO A 60 0.51 -10.05 -8.96
N MET A 61 0.99 -9.14 -8.16
CA MET A 61 2.30 -9.27 -7.59
C MET A 61 2.41 -8.37 -6.39
N TRP A 62 3.34 -8.70 -5.51
CA TRP A 62 3.62 -7.86 -4.35
C TRP A 62 4.45 -6.68 -4.83
N ILE A 63 4.01 -5.48 -4.54
CA ILE A 63 4.68 -4.27 -4.99
C ILE A 63 4.96 -3.39 -3.79
N VAL A 64 6.20 -2.98 -3.61
CA VAL A 64 6.58 -2.08 -2.53
C VAL A 64 6.91 -0.72 -3.14
N LEU A 65 6.29 0.32 -2.62
CA LEU A 65 6.51 1.67 -3.08
C LEU A 65 7.32 2.47 -2.08
N ASP A 66 8.19 3.35 -2.59
CA ASP A 66 8.71 4.45 -1.80
C ASP A 66 7.60 5.49 -1.85
N ALA A 67 6.92 5.69 -0.75
CA ALA A 67 5.75 6.57 -0.74
C ALA A 67 6.14 8.01 -0.97
N GLU A 68 5.39 8.69 -1.80
CA GLU A 68 5.61 10.11 -2.08
C GLU A 68 4.44 10.95 -1.59
N THR A 69 3.23 10.57 -1.93
CA THR A 69 2.05 11.32 -1.50
C THR A 69 0.91 10.36 -1.23
N THR A 70 -0.06 10.83 -0.48
CA THR A 70 -1.29 10.09 -0.25
C THR A 70 -2.46 10.98 -0.61
N GLU A 71 -3.56 10.36 -0.97
CA GLU A 71 -4.76 11.09 -1.34
C GLU A 71 -5.96 10.29 -0.84
N PHE A 72 -6.73 10.87 0.05
CA PHE A 72 -7.92 10.21 0.58
C PHE A 72 -9.12 10.66 -0.23
N GLN A 73 -9.87 9.71 -0.74
CA GLN A 73 -11.04 10.00 -1.54
C GLN A 73 -12.28 9.58 -0.77
N PRO A 74 -12.94 10.53 -0.14
CA PRO A 74 -14.03 10.20 0.79
C PRO A 74 -15.23 9.52 0.17
N PHE A 75 -15.48 9.75 -1.10
CA PHE A 75 -16.62 9.12 -1.68
C PHE A 75 -16.35 7.71 -2.21
N THR A 76 -15.13 7.27 -2.17
CA THR A 76 -14.79 5.96 -2.68
C THR A 76 -14.29 5.02 -1.61
N ASP A 77 -14.18 5.51 -0.37
CA ASP A 77 -13.66 4.70 0.73
C ASP A 77 -12.29 4.12 0.42
N ASN A 78 -11.50 4.85 -0.32
CA ASN A 78 -10.17 4.41 -0.68
C ASN A 78 -9.13 5.44 -0.31
N LEU A 79 -7.97 4.96 0.13
CA LEU A 79 -6.81 5.80 0.31
C LEU A 79 -5.85 5.46 -0.81
N ARG A 80 -5.44 6.44 -1.58
CA ARG A 80 -4.49 6.23 -2.66
C ARG A 80 -3.10 6.62 -2.21
N ILE A 81 -2.15 5.73 -2.45
CA ILE A 81 -0.76 5.96 -2.07
C ILE A 81 0.06 5.97 -3.34
N HIS A 82 0.65 7.10 -3.65
CA HIS A 82 1.43 7.27 -4.87
C HIS A 82 2.90 7.20 -4.54
N GLY A 83 3.67 6.54 -5.37
CA GLY A 83 5.09 6.45 -5.14
C GLY A 83 5.80 5.77 -6.28
N ILE A 84 7.05 5.40 -6.03
CA ILE A 84 7.88 4.77 -7.02
C ILE A 84 8.16 3.34 -6.57
N ILE A 85 8.04 2.40 -7.47
CA ILE A 85 8.25 1.00 -7.16
C ILE A 85 9.70 0.77 -6.80
N CYS A 86 9.95 0.35 -5.56
CA CYS A 86 11.31 0.03 -5.13
C CYS A 86 11.54 -1.46 -5.05
N GLU A 87 10.47 -2.26 -4.96
CA GLU A 87 10.60 -3.71 -4.97
C GLU A 87 9.39 -4.30 -5.68
N ALA A 88 9.61 -5.10 -6.68
CA ALA A 88 8.57 -5.84 -7.38
C ALA A 88 9.26 -6.73 -8.40
N LYS A 89 8.51 -7.66 -8.98
CA LYS A 89 9.08 -8.51 -10.00
C LYS A 89 9.37 -7.75 -11.27
N MET A 90 8.71 -6.65 -11.50
CA MET A 90 8.94 -5.86 -12.70
C MET A 90 8.69 -4.40 -12.41
N ASP A 91 9.14 -3.54 -13.31
CA ASP A 91 8.84 -2.12 -13.31
C ASP A 91 9.44 -1.34 -12.14
N LYS A 92 10.54 -1.82 -11.55
CA LYS A 92 11.21 -1.04 -10.52
C LYS A 92 11.57 0.32 -11.08
N GLY A 93 11.33 1.37 -10.32
CA GLY A 93 11.60 2.73 -10.75
C GLY A 93 10.42 3.40 -11.41
N SER A 94 9.36 2.68 -11.67
CA SER A 94 8.17 3.26 -12.29
C SER A 94 7.21 3.79 -11.23
N HIS A 95 6.41 4.75 -11.64
CA HIS A 95 5.38 5.27 -10.75
C HIS A 95 4.24 4.26 -10.64
N HIS A 96 3.66 4.19 -9.47
CA HIS A 96 2.55 3.28 -9.24
C HIS A 96 1.69 3.83 -8.12
N THR A 97 0.43 3.47 -8.10
CA THR A 97 -0.49 3.89 -7.08
C THR A 97 -1.15 2.68 -6.47
N HIS A 98 -1.10 2.59 -5.14
CA HIS A 98 -1.86 1.58 -4.41
C HIS A 98 -3.17 2.21 -3.96
N ALA A 99 -4.27 1.51 -4.16
CA ALA A 99 -5.56 1.94 -3.63
C ALA A 99 -5.90 0.99 -2.48
N VAL A 100 -6.03 1.54 -1.29
CA VAL A 100 -6.26 0.76 -0.09
C VAL A 100 -7.67 1.00 0.40
N GLY A 101 -8.42 -0.05 0.64
CA GLY A 101 -9.76 0.04 1.17
C GLY A 101 -9.99 -0.99 2.26
N PRO A 102 -11.21 -1.07 2.80
CA PRO A 102 -11.51 -2.06 3.83
C PRO A 102 -11.22 -3.48 3.35
N ARG A 103 -10.67 -4.28 4.24
CA ARG A 103 -10.28 -5.67 3.99
C ARG A 103 -8.94 -5.83 3.30
N ASP A 104 -8.31 -4.75 2.86
CA ASP A 104 -7.01 -4.88 2.24
C ASP A 104 -5.93 -5.01 3.29
N GLU A 105 -4.86 -5.71 2.93
CA GLU A 105 -3.68 -5.85 3.79
C GLU A 105 -2.56 -5.00 3.23
N ILE A 106 -1.85 -4.34 4.10
CA ILE A 106 -0.80 -3.44 3.69
C ILE A 106 0.37 -3.59 4.65
N GLU A 107 1.58 -3.44 4.13
CA GLU A 107 2.77 -3.52 4.95
C GLU A 107 3.49 -2.18 4.87
N ILE A 108 3.75 -1.57 6.00
CA ILE A 108 4.41 -0.27 6.05
C ILE A 108 5.73 -0.43 6.79
N SER A 109 6.79 0.13 6.23
CA SER A 109 8.07 0.13 6.92
C SER A 109 8.67 1.52 6.87
N TRP A 110 9.49 1.82 7.87
CA TRP A 110 10.12 3.13 8.01
C TRP A 110 11.62 2.94 8.14
N LEU A 111 12.36 3.80 7.49
CA LEU A 111 13.80 3.77 7.62
C LEU A 111 14.15 4.17 9.04
N GLY A 112 14.83 3.31 9.76
CA GLY A 112 15.18 3.59 11.14
C GLY A 112 14.15 3.17 12.17
N GLY A 113 13.08 2.55 11.74
CA GLY A 113 12.08 2.03 12.68
C GLY A 113 10.84 2.91 12.76
N ILE A 114 9.83 2.42 13.45
CA ILE A 114 8.54 3.11 13.51
C ILE A 114 8.64 4.31 14.45
N PRO A 115 8.33 5.52 13.95
CA PRO A 115 8.37 6.71 14.80
C PRO A 115 7.39 6.60 15.96
N GLU A 116 7.72 7.22 17.08
CA GLU A 116 6.91 7.09 18.28
C GLU A 116 5.48 7.60 18.07
N THR A 117 5.31 8.69 17.34
CA THR A 117 3.97 9.21 17.08
C THR A 117 3.15 8.20 16.29
N ASP A 118 3.78 7.50 15.36
CA ASP A 118 3.07 6.51 14.57
C ASP A 118 2.76 5.27 15.40
N GLN A 119 3.63 4.92 16.34
CA GLN A 119 3.33 3.82 17.22
C GLN A 119 2.11 4.12 18.07
N ASN A 120 1.97 5.36 18.52
CA ASN A 120 0.82 5.75 19.32
C ASN A 120 -0.47 5.74 18.50
N LEU A 121 -0.42 6.25 17.27
CA LEU A 121 -1.59 6.22 16.41
C LEU A 121 -2.01 4.78 16.14
N LEU A 122 -1.04 3.92 15.89
CA LEU A 122 -1.32 2.53 15.60
C LEU A 122 -1.94 1.84 16.81
N ALA A 123 -1.40 2.09 17.99
CA ALA A 123 -1.89 1.47 19.20
C ALA A 123 -3.34 1.83 19.45
N GLU A 124 -3.70 3.09 19.24
CA GLU A 124 -5.08 3.50 19.42
C GLU A 124 -6.00 2.83 18.42
N SER A 125 -5.57 2.76 17.18
CA SER A 125 -6.38 2.13 16.13
C SER A 125 -6.57 0.65 16.38
N LEU A 126 -5.53 -0.02 16.87
CA LEU A 126 -5.62 -1.44 17.13
C LEU A 126 -6.55 -1.72 18.32
N GLN A 127 -6.51 -0.87 19.32
CA GLN A 127 -7.40 -1.08 20.45
C GLN A 127 -8.86 -0.97 20.04
N GLU A 128 -9.18 0.04 19.25
CA GLU A 128 -10.57 0.20 18.82
C GLU A 128 -10.99 -0.91 17.89
N GLY A 129 -10.14 -1.27 16.96
CA GLY A 129 -10.50 -2.29 16.00
C GLY A 129 -10.46 -3.68 16.57
N GLY A 130 -9.83 -3.88 17.68
CA GLY A 130 -9.70 -5.19 18.26
C GLY A 130 -10.88 -5.62 19.07
N ARG A 131 -11.93 -4.86 19.07
CA ARG A 131 -13.07 -5.23 19.81
C ARG A 131 -14.03 -5.98 19.07
#